data_7ac7f529a4f472e696791571979f4f6d
#
_entry.id   7ac7f529a4f472e696791571979f4f6d
#
_cell.length_a   1.000
_cell.length_b   1.000
_cell.length_c   1.000
_cell.angle_alpha   90.00
_cell.angle_beta   90.00
_cell.angle_gamma   90.00
#
_symmetry.space_group_name_H-M   'P 1'
#
loop_
_entity.id
_entity.type
_entity.pdbx_description
1 polymer ?
#
loop_
_entity_poly.entity_id
_entity_poly.type
_entity_poly.pdbx_seq_one_letter_code
_entity_poly.pdbx_strand_id
1 'polypeptide(L)'
;MTHPQHRLVRHLCLGLVHLFYPEIRRTGRHVPGQGPVLVVANHPNGLLDPLVLRVALQRPIGFLAKSTLFGNALGRLVLSAFNALPVYRSRDGEDTARNQQTFALCRDRLTQHGWLAMFPEGTSHSGPSLKSLKTGAARIALSYVEETGKRLEILPVGLLYEAKATFRTRVAATVGGPIDVLAFAHEHGTDFAAAQRLTARIASALGDVTLQADSDELWRGLLAVAAWTVGDDLAAREARARQLASAWRDLCHRDPQRAAQVLDQTREFVRMLDAVGVVDPLRLEPHPHRPFRAALPLLLGWPLALPGMLLGWLPYRLVRPLATKLARGETDVIGTIKLLLGLVTLLAADLLEAGLATTWAGWRVGLLVLVLAPLLGFCALRYGERWTLRRQALRAAWLRWTEAGVADELAARRRELVAVVEAALQELAPTGEA
;
A
#
# COMPACT_ATOMS: atom_id res chain seq x y z
N MET A 1 -14.11 18.05 -21.17
CA MET A 1 -13.27 19.10 -20.56
C MET A 1 -13.41 19.03 -19.03
N THR A 2 -12.35 18.83 -18.30
CA THR A 2 -12.44 18.73 -16.83
C THR A 2 -12.53 20.13 -16.23
N HIS A 3 -13.60 20.39 -15.48
CA HIS A 3 -13.83 21.66 -14.78
C HIS A 3 -12.58 22.06 -13.94
N PRO A 4 -12.16 23.33 -13.90
CA PRO A 4 -10.97 23.78 -13.15
C PRO A 4 -10.97 23.33 -11.68
N GLN A 5 -12.12 23.35 -11.02
CA GLN A 5 -12.31 22.88 -9.65
C GLN A 5 -11.88 21.41 -9.48
N HIS A 6 -12.21 20.53 -10.45
CA HIS A 6 -11.83 19.13 -10.39
C HIS A 6 -10.31 18.94 -10.55
N ARG A 7 -9.62 19.82 -11.30
CA ARG A 7 -8.15 19.79 -11.38
C ARG A 7 -7.52 20.11 -10.04
N LEU A 8 -7.96 21.18 -9.40
CA LEU A 8 -7.45 21.58 -8.08
C LEU A 8 -7.65 20.48 -7.04
N VAL A 9 -8.88 19.99 -6.87
CA VAL A 9 -9.22 18.91 -5.92
C VAL A 9 -8.33 17.68 -6.17
N ARG A 10 -8.15 17.29 -7.43
CA ARG A 10 -7.31 16.16 -7.78
C ARG A 10 -5.85 16.36 -7.39
N HIS A 11 -5.25 17.54 -7.68
CA HIS A 11 -3.87 17.81 -7.29
C HIS A 11 -3.70 17.81 -5.77
N LEU A 12 -4.66 18.39 -5.05
CA LEU A 12 -4.65 18.37 -3.57
C LEU A 12 -4.72 16.93 -3.03
N CYS A 13 -5.66 16.11 -3.51
CA CYS A 13 -5.78 14.73 -3.06
C CYS A 13 -4.53 13.89 -3.39
N LEU A 14 -3.96 14.03 -4.59
CA LEU A 14 -2.74 13.33 -4.95
C LEU A 14 -1.54 13.83 -4.14
N GLY A 15 -1.46 15.14 -3.86
CA GLY A 15 -0.46 15.70 -2.95
C GLY A 15 -0.57 15.12 -1.54
N LEU A 16 -1.78 14.96 -1.01
CA LEU A 16 -2.02 14.32 0.28
C LEU A 16 -1.62 12.84 0.28
N VAL A 17 -1.84 12.12 -0.82
CA VAL A 17 -1.38 10.71 -0.96
C VAL A 17 0.15 10.65 -0.93
N HIS A 18 0.85 11.52 -1.65
CA HIS A 18 2.30 11.61 -1.60
C HIS A 18 2.85 12.08 -0.25
N LEU A 19 2.10 12.92 0.46
CA LEU A 19 2.43 13.30 1.82
C LEU A 19 2.33 12.08 2.76
N PHE A 20 1.29 11.27 2.60
CA PHE A 20 1.05 10.09 3.44
C PHE A 20 1.94 8.90 3.06
N TYR A 21 2.14 8.66 1.75
CA TYR A 21 3.02 7.64 1.19
C TYR A 21 4.07 8.29 0.28
N PRO A 22 5.22 8.69 0.83
CA PRO A 22 6.25 9.42 0.07
C PRO A 22 6.89 8.62 -1.03
N GLU A 23 6.83 7.29 -0.94
CA GLU A 23 7.37 6.38 -1.94
C GLU A 23 6.27 5.39 -2.37
N ILE A 24 5.86 5.54 -3.62
CA ILE A 24 4.93 4.62 -4.30
C ILE A 24 5.68 4.09 -5.52
N ARG A 25 6.17 2.84 -5.42
CA ARG A 25 6.93 2.20 -6.50
C ARG A 25 6.04 1.28 -7.32
N ARG A 26 6.16 1.40 -8.63
CA ARG A 26 5.58 0.47 -9.59
C ARG A 26 6.64 -0.50 -10.09
N THR A 27 6.27 -1.79 -10.14
CA THR A 27 7.08 -2.90 -10.68
C THR A 27 6.23 -3.80 -11.58
N GLY A 28 6.83 -4.83 -12.13
CA GLY A 28 6.15 -5.83 -12.96
C GLY A 28 6.10 -5.45 -14.44
N ARG A 29 5.01 -5.80 -15.11
CA ARG A 29 4.85 -5.65 -16.56
C ARG A 29 4.66 -4.20 -16.99
N HIS A 30 4.90 -3.96 -18.27
CA HIS A 30 4.64 -2.65 -18.86
C HIS A 30 3.16 -2.30 -18.83
N VAL A 31 2.86 -1.03 -18.54
CA VAL A 31 1.48 -0.51 -18.51
C VAL A 31 1.07 -0.15 -19.94
N PRO A 32 -0.09 -0.61 -20.43
CA PRO A 32 -0.56 -0.30 -21.77
C PRO A 32 -0.55 1.20 -22.07
N GLY A 33 -0.09 1.57 -23.25
CA GLY A 33 0.05 2.98 -23.64
C GLY A 33 -1.28 3.62 -24.04
N GLN A 34 -2.12 2.89 -24.75
CA GLN A 34 -3.37 3.34 -25.36
C GLN A 34 -4.46 2.28 -25.24
N GLY A 35 -5.71 2.70 -25.46
CA GLY A 35 -6.88 1.84 -25.43
C GLY A 35 -7.61 1.81 -24.09
N PRO A 36 -8.79 1.19 -24.06
CA PRO A 36 -9.55 0.98 -22.85
C PRO A 36 -8.89 -0.10 -21.98
N VAL A 37 -8.78 0.17 -20.69
CA VAL A 37 -8.20 -0.76 -19.72
C VAL A 37 -9.10 -0.85 -18.48
N LEU A 38 -9.41 -2.07 -18.09
CA LEU A 38 -10.03 -2.36 -16.81
C LEU A 38 -8.95 -2.83 -15.83
N VAL A 39 -8.54 -1.95 -14.92
CA VAL A 39 -7.60 -2.29 -13.85
C VAL A 39 -8.34 -3.07 -12.78
N VAL A 40 -7.83 -4.22 -12.39
CA VAL A 40 -8.32 -4.99 -11.24
C VAL A 40 -7.23 -5.06 -10.18
N ALA A 41 -7.57 -4.81 -8.92
CA ALA A 41 -6.60 -4.80 -7.83
C ALA A 41 -7.19 -5.39 -6.54
N ASN A 42 -6.31 -5.85 -5.62
CA ASN A 42 -6.68 -6.14 -4.24
C ASN A 42 -7.02 -4.84 -3.48
N HIS A 43 -7.76 -4.94 -2.38
CA HIS A 43 -8.34 -3.78 -1.70
C HIS A 43 -7.96 -3.69 -0.21
N PRO A 44 -6.67 -3.47 0.13
CA PRO A 44 -6.21 -3.48 1.52
C PRO A 44 -6.46 -2.18 2.31
N ASN A 45 -6.75 -1.03 1.66
CA ASN A 45 -6.71 0.29 2.31
C ASN A 45 -7.81 1.28 1.87
N GLY A 46 -9.03 0.78 1.72
CA GLY A 46 -10.22 1.61 1.51
C GLY A 46 -10.08 2.70 0.45
N LEU A 47 -10.38 3.94 0.80
CA LEU A 47 -10.36 5.07 -0.14
C LEU A 47 -8.96 5.46 -0.66
N LEU A 48 -7.89 4.99 -0.04
CA LEU A 48 -6.52 5.31 -0.49
C LEU A 48 -6.08 4.45 -1.68
N ASP A 49 -6.57 3.21 -1.82
CA ASP A 49 -6.17 2.32 -2.91
C ASP A 49 -6.42 2.89 -4.32
N PRO A 50 -7.60 3.45 -4.64
CA PRO A 50 -7.83 4.08 -5.93
C PRO A 50 -6.86 5.23 -6.24
N LEU A 51 -6.53 6.01 -5.22
CA LEU A 51 -5.60 7.14 -5.36
C LEU A 51 -4.16 6.66 -5.56
N VAL A 52 -3.75 5.62 -4.82
CA VAL A 52 -2.45 4.97 -4.97
C VAL A 52 -2.31 4.34 -6.36
N LEU A 53 -3.33 3.63 -6.87
CA LEU A 53 -3.35 3.10 -8.24
C LEU A 53 -3.14 4.21 -9.27
N ARG A 54 -3.83 5.34 -9.11
CA ARG A 54 -3.68 6.48 -10.01
C ARG A 54 -2.27 7.05 -10.02
N VAL A 55 -1.64 7.17 -8.85
CA VAL A 55 -0.24 7.61 -8.71
C VAL A 55 0.71 6.58 -9.33
N ALA A 56 0.57 5.30 -8.97
CA ALA A 56 1.45 4.23 -9.43
C ALA A 56 1.41 4.03 -10.95
N LEU A 57 0.22 4.03 -11.55
CA LEU A 57 0.04 3.81 -12.98
C LEU A 57 0.22 5.09 -13.82
N GLN A 58 0.23 6.27 -13.18
CA GLN A 58 0.37 7.59 -13.82
C GLN A 58 -0.68 7.83 -14.93
N ARG A 59 -1.91 7.34 -14.72
CA ARG A 59 -3.01 7.40 -15.68
C ARG A 59 -4.26 8.03 -15.06
N PRO A 60 -5.09 8.71 -15.86
CA PRO A 60 -6.40 9.21 -15.41
C PRO A 60 -7.39 8.05 -15.29
N ILE A 61 -7.38 7.35 -14.17
CA ILE A 61 -8.21 6.19 -13.88
C ILE A 61 -9.48 6.65 -13.15
N GLY A 62 -10.65 6.27 -13.65
CA GLY A 62 -11.91 6.29 -12.90
C GLY A 62 -12.04 5.04 -12.04
N PHE A 63 -12.91 5.05 -11.04
CA PHE A 63 -13.12 3.87 -10.18
C PHE A 63 -14.55 3.77 -9.66
N LEU A 64 -14.94 2.59 -9.21
CA LEU A 64 -16.23 2.39 -8.57
C LEU A 64 -16.15 2.72 -7.09
N ALA A 65 -17.07 3.54 -6.61
CA ALA A 65 -17.16 3.92 -5.21
C ALA A 65 -18.57 3.62 -4.66
N LYS A 66 -18.64 3.32 -3.38
CA LYS A 66 -19.89 3.08 -2.65
C LYS A 66 -20.86 4.26 -2.85
N SER A 67 -22.11 3.99 -3.26
CA SER A 67 -23.14 5.00 -3.54
C SER A 67 -23.33 5.99 -2.38
N THR A 68 -23.27 5.51 -1.13
CA THR A 68 -23.43 6.34 0.06
C THR A 68 -22.35 7.43 0.21
N LEU A 69 -21.19 7.29 -0.43
CA LEU A 69 -20.15 8.33 -0.43
C LEU A 69 -20.52 9.56 -1.28
N PHE A 70 -21.49 9.42 -2.18
CA PHE A 70 -22.03 10.53 -2.97
C PHE A 70 -23.12 11.33 -2.23
N GLY A 71 -23.48 10.94 -1.01
CA GLY A 71 -24.57 11.52 -0.23
C GLY A 71 -24.36 12.99 0.17
N ASN A 72 -23.13 13.49 0.25
CA ASN A 72 -22.82 14.86 0.62
C ASN A 72 -22.06 15.63 -0.47
N ALA A 73 -22.03 16.96 -0.38
CA ALA A 73 -21.44 17.83 -1.40
C ALA A 73 -19.92 17.61 -1.55
N LEU A 74 -19.19 17.44 -0.44
CA LEU A 74 -17.75 17.21 -0.45
C LEU A 74 -17.41 15.85 -1.09
N GLY A 75 -18.13 14.79 -0.71
CA GLY A 75 -17.98 13.47 -1.31
C GLY A 75 -18.24 13.51 -2.82
N ARG A 76 -19.32 14.14 -3.25
CA ARG A 76 -19.61 14.33 -4.69
C ARG A 76 -18.50 15.07 -5.42
N LEU A 77 -18.00 16.17 -4.86
CA LEU A 77 -16.92 16.96 -5.46
C LEU A 77 -15.63 16.11 -5.63
N VAL A 78 -15.19 15.43 -4.57
CA VAL A 78 -13.99 14.59 -4.60
C VAL A 78 -14.17 13.43 -5.58
N LEU A 79 -15.27 12.68 -5.47
CA LEU A 79 -15.52 11.51 -6.32
C LEU A 79 -15.65 11.89 -7.80
N SER A 80 -16.33 13.01 -8.10
CA SER A 80 -16.43 13.53 -9.48
C SER A 80 -15.07 13.97 -10.04
N ALA A 81 -14.19 14.56 -9.22
CA ALA A 81 -12.85 14.95 -9.64
C ALA A 81 -11.99 13.74 -10.07
N PHE A 82 -12.32 12.55 -9.57
CA PHE A 82 -11.65 11.29 -9.92
C PHE A 82 -12.46 10.42 -10.88
N ASN A 83 -13.55 10.94 -11.45
CA ASN A 83 -14.45 10.20 -12.34
C ASN A 83 -14.98 8.89 -11.71
N ALA A 84 -15.26 8.92 -10.41
CA ALA A 84 -15.82 7.77 -9.71
C ALA A 84 -17.27 7.52 -10.13
N LEU A 85 -17.64 6.24 -10.24
CA LEU A 85 -18.98 5.77 -10.56
C LEU A 85 -19.61 5.12 -9.32
N PRO A 86 -20.90 5.36 -9.03
CA PRO A 86 -21.55 4.77 -7.87
C PRO A 86 -21.74 3.25 -8.04
N VAL A 87 -21.53 2.48 -6.98
CA VAL A 87 -21.90 1.06 -6.90
C VAL A 87 -22.85 0.85 -5.73
N TYR A 88 -23.93 0.13 -5.98
CA TYR A 88 -24.98 -0.16 -5.00
C TYR A 88 -24.76 -1.55 -4.41
N ARG A 89 -24.69 -1.65 -3.08
CA ARG A 89 -24.37 -2.89 -2.36
C ARG A 89 -25.52 -3.28 -1.46
N SER A 90 -25.97 -4.53 -1.51
CA SER A 90 -27.05 -5.05 -0.64
C SER A 90 -26.73 -4.90 0.86
N ARG A 91 -25.48 -5.10 1.25
CA ARG A 91 -25.04 -4.91 2.64
C ARG A 91 -25.19 -3.47 3.16
N ASP A 92 -25.31 -2.49 2.28
CA ASP A 92 -25.52 -1.08 2.60
C ASP A 92 -27.02 -0.71 2.56
N GLY A 93 -27.91 -1.69 2.40
CA GLY A 93 -29.36 -1.48 2.26
C GLY A 93 -29.78 -0.96 0.89
N GLU A 94 -28.89 -0.96 -0.11
CA GLU A 94 -29.14 -0.40 -1.44
C GLU A 94 -29.72 -1.43 -2.41
N ASP A 95 -30.58 -0.96 -3.33
CA ASP A 95 -31.11 -1.79 -4.41
C ASP A 95 -30.04 -2.10 -5.47
N THR A 96 -29.62 -3.36 -5.49
CA THR A 96 -28.60 -3.85 -6.43
C THR A 96 -29.05 -3.90 -7.89
N ALA A 97 -30.37 -3.81 -8.18
CA ALA A 97 -30.89 -3.70 -9.55
C ALA A 97 -30.35 -2.44 -10.25
N ARG A 98 -30.08 -1.38 -9.51
CA ARG A 98 -29.46 -0.14 -10.01
C ARG A 98 -28.03 -0.35 -10.55
N ASN A 99 -27.37 -1.47 -10.23
CA ASN A 99 -26.05 -1.77 -10.79
C ASN A 99 -26.06 -2.02 -12.30
N GLN A 100 -27.20 -2.31 -12.92
CA GLN A 100 -27.30 -2.37 -14.39
C GLN A 100 -26.96 -1.01 -15.02
N GLN A 101 -27.45 0.09 -14.42
CA GLN A 101 -27.09 1.45 -14.84
C GLN A 101 -25.58 1.73 -14.63
N THR A 102 -25.04 1.28 -13.49
CA THR A 102 -23.60 1.40 -13.23
C THR A 102 -22.77 0.65 -14.28
N PHE A 103 -23.19 -0.53 -14.69
CA PHE A 103 -22.49 -1.31 -15.73
C PHE A 103 -22.53 -0.60 -17.08
N ALA A 104 -23.66 0.01 -17.46
CA ALA A 104 -23.75 0.84 -18.66
C ALA A 104 -22.77 2.03 -18.59
N LEU A 105 -22.74 2.76 -17.48
CA LEU A 105 -21.78 3.86 -17.28
C LEU A 105 -20.31 3.39 -17.33
N CYS A 106 -20.01 2.19 -16.85
CA CYS A 106 -18.65 1.62 -16.97
C CYS A 106 -18.29 1.35 -18.43
N ARG A 107 -19.20 0.77 -19.22
CA ARG A 107 -18.99 0.53 -20.66
C ARG A 107 -18.81 1.83 -21.42
N ASP A 108 -19.65 2.83 -21.18
CA ASP A 108 -19.54 4.17 -21.81
C ASP A 108 -18.16 4.77 -21.52
N ARG A 109 -17.67 4.64 -20.29
CA ARG A 109 -16.35 5.12 -19.90
C ARG A 109 -15.23 4.39 -20.66
N LEU A 110 -15.31 3.07 -20.78
CA LEU A 110 -14.35 2.26 -21.52
C LEU A 110 -14.41 2.56 -23.02
N THR A 111 -15.61 2.76 -23.59
CA THR A 111 -15.79 3.13 -25.00
C THR A 111 -15.11 4.45 -25.37
N GLN A 112 -15.04 5.40 -24.44
CA GLN A 112 -14.30 6.65 -24.59
C GLN A 112 -12.78 6.48 -24.41
N HIS A 113 -12.23 5.26 -24.55
CA HIS A 113 -10.85 4.89 -24.30
C HIS A 113 -10.38 5.23 -22.87
N GLY A 114 -11.32 5.22 -21.93
CA GLY A 114 -11.06 5.50 -20.53
C GLY A 114 -10.47 4.30 -19.78
N TRP A 115 -9.79 4.62 -18.70
CA TRP A 115 -9.32 3.63 -17.74
C TRP A 115 -10.25 3.58 -16.56
N LEU A 116 -10.63 2.38 -16.16
CA LEU A 116 -11.49 2.13 -15.02
C LEU A 116 -10.83 1.16 -14.06
N ALA A 117 -10.83 1.44 -12.75
CA ALA A 117 -10.35 0.52 -11.74
C ALA A 117 -11.50 -0.09 -10.95
N MET A 118 -11.37 -1.37 -10.65
CA MET A 118 -12.28 -2.12 -9.81
C MET A 118 -11.51 -2.97 -8.79
N PHE A 119 -12.15 -3.17 -7.65
CA PHE A 119 -11.69 -4.08 -6.61
C PHE A 119 -12.67 -5.25 -6.56
N PRO A 120 -12.36 -6.37 -7.25
CA PRO A 120 -13.33 -7.44 -7.48
C PRO A 120 -13.73 -8.20 -6.22
N GLU A 121 -13.01 -8.03 -5.12
CA GLU A 121 -13.38 -8.51 -3.78
C GLU A 121 -14.67 -7.85 -3.26
N GLY A 122 -15.01 -6.65 -3.77
CA GLY A 122 -16.22 -5.90 -3.44
C GLY A 122 -16.23 -5.29 -2.04
N THR A 123 -15.15 -5.43 -1.29
CA THR A 123 -14.93 -4.83 0.04
C THR A 123 -13.45 -4.72 0.32
N SER A 124 -13.05 -3.65 1.00
CA SER A 124 -11.70 -3.56 1.57
C SER A 124 -11.54 -4.50 2.77
N HIS A 125 -10.34 -5.01 2.97
CA HIS A 125 -10.01 -5.86 4.12
C HIS A 125 -8.50 -5.91 4.38
N SER A 126 -8.13 -6.42 5.56
CA SER A 126 -6.73 -6.53 6.01
C SER A 126 -6.22 -7.96 6.05
N GLY A 127 -6.96 -8.92 5.52
CA GLY A 127 -6.57 -10.32 5.54
C GLY A 127 -5.30 -10.61 4.71
N PRO A 128 -4.60 -11.70 5.03
CA PRO A 128 -3.33 -12.07 4.41
C PRO A 128 -3.49 -12.68 3.01
N SER A 129 -4.70 -12.93 2.57
CA SER A 129 -5.03 -13.51 1.26
C SER A 129 -6.21 -12.79 0.60
N LEU A 130 -6.33 -12.92 -0.72
CA LEU A 130 -7.48 -12.41 -1.48
C LEU A 130 -8.78 -13.08 -1.01
N LYS A 131 -9.84 -12.29 -0.93
CA LYS A 131 -11.20 -12.84 -0.78
C LYS A 131 -11.72 -13.37 -2.11
N SER A 132 -12.77 -14.20 -2.04
CA SER A 132 -13.47 -14.65 -3.24
C SER A 132 -13.92 -13.47 -4.09
N LEU A 133 -13.59 -13.50 -5.38
CA LEU A 133 -13.89 -12.41 -6.30
C LEU A 133 -15.35 -12.47 -6.76
N LYS A 134 -15.94 -11.30 -6.93
CA LYS A 134 -17.27 -11.13 -7.54
C LYS A 134 -17.16 -11.05 -9.05
N THR A 135 -18.16 -11.56 -9.77
CA THR A 135 -18.19 -11.60 -11.24
C THR A 135 -18.37 -10.23 -11.91
N GLY A 136 -18.54 -9.15 -11.14
CA GLY A 136 -18.83 -7.81 -11.69
C GLY A 136 -17.80 -7.29 -12.70
N ALA A 137 -16.51 -7.47 -12.42
CA ALA A 137 -15.43 -7.07 -13.32
C ALA A 137 -15.48 -7.85 -14.65
N ALA A 138 -15.63 -9.17 -14.57
CA ALA A 138 -15.73 -10.04 -15.74
C ALA A 138 -16.98 -9.71 -16.58
N ARG A 139 -18.12 -9.50 -15.93
CA ARG A 139 -19.39 -9.15 -16.63
C ARG A 139 -19.30 -7.82 -17.37
N ILE A 140 -18.72 -6.79 -16.77
CA ILE A 140 -18.50 -5.49 -17.42
C ILE A 140 -17.56 -5.66 -18.62
N ALA A 141 -16.48 -6.42 -18.46
CA ALA A 141 -15.49 -6.62 -19.51
C ALA A 141 -16.07 -7.40 -20.70
N LEU A 142 -16.78 -8.50 -20.46
CA LEU A 142 -17.43 -9.30 -21.51
C LEU A 142 -18.53 -8.53 -22.23
N SER A 143 -19.40 -7.84 -21.48
CA SER A 143 -20.44 -6.99 -22.08
C SER A 143 -19.86 -5.87 -22.95
N TYR A 144 -18.69 -5.30 -22.57
CA TYR A 144 -18.01 -4.32 -23.42
C TYR A 144 -17.59 -4.91 -24.78
N VAL A 145 -16.92 -6.07 -24.79
CA VAL A 145 -16.46 -6.68 -26.04
C VAL A 145 -17.62 -7.23 -26.89
N GLU A 146 -18.65 -7.74 -26.26
CA GLU A 146 -19.90 -8.19 -26.92
C GLU A 146 -20.60 -7.05 -27.66
N GLU A 147 -20.79 -5.90 -27.01
CA GLU A 147 -21.50 -4.75 -27.59
C GLU A 147 -20.66 -3.98 -28.62
N THR A 148 -19.33 -3.91 -28.41
CA THR A 148 -18.47 -3.04 -29.25
C THR A 148 -17.64 -3.77 -30.28
N GLY A 149 -17.40 -5.07 -30.11
CA GLY A 149 -16.43 -5.85 -30.91
C GLY A 149 -14.98 -5.37 -30.75
N LYS A 150 -14.68 -4.49 -29.78
CA LYS A 150 -13.37 -3.87 -29.61
C LYS A 150 -12.56 -4.55 -28.53
N ARG A 151 -11.24 -4.50 -28.68
CA ARG A 151 -10.28 -5.01 -27.69
C ARG A 151 -10.42 -4.26 -26.35
N LEU A 152 -10.41 -5.01 -25.27
CA LEU A 152 -10.31 -4.54 -23.89
C LEU A 152 -9.24 -5.37 -23.16
N GLU A 153 -8.40 -4.70 -22.41
CA GLU A 153 -7.42 -5.38 -21.55
C GLU A 153 -7.84 -5.27 -20.09
N ILE A 154 -7.81 -6.41 -19.37
CA ILE A 154 -7.86 -6.40 -17.90
C ILE A 154 -6.44 -6.42 -17.39
N LEU A 155 -6.07 -5.41 -16.59
CA LEU A 155 -4.74 -5.23 -16.02
C LEU A 155 -4.77 -5.55 -14.52
N PRO A 156 -4.25 -6.71 -14.08
CA PRO A 156 -4.14 -7.03 -12.66
C PRO A 156 -3.02 -6.23 -12.00
N VAL A 157 -3.30 -5.68 -10.82
CA VAL A 157 -2.33 -4.90 -10.03
C VAL A 157 -2.40 -5.31 -8.57
N GLY A 158 -1.27 -5.76 -8.02
CA GLY A 158 -1.11 -6.05 -6.60
C GLY A 158 -0.65 -4.80 -5.84
N LEU A 159 -1.32 -4.47 -4.75
CA LEU A 159 -0.95 -3.40 -3.84
C LEU A 159 -0.40 -4.00 -2.54
N LEU A 160 0.83 -3.64 -2.19
CA LEU A 160 1.46 -3.96 -0.92
C LEU A 160 1.84 -2.67 -0.19
N TYR A 161 1.33 -2.51 1.02
CA TYR A 161 1.69 -1.44 1.94
C TYR A 161 2.67 -1.95 2.99
N GLU A 162 3.77 -1.28 3.19
CA GLU A 162 4.71 -1.62 4.26
C GLU A 162 4.03 -1.54 5.64
N ALA A 163 3.26 -0.46 5.87
CA ALA A 163 2.40 -0.30 7.05
C ALA A 163 1.24 0.63 6.70
N LYS A 164 0.14 0.10 6.16
CA LYS A 164 -0.96 0.84 5.52
C LYS A 164 -1.60 1.95 6.35
N ALA A 165 -1.63 1.81 7.67
CA ALA A 165 -2.20 2.78 8.59
C ALA A 165 -1.15 3.69 9.24
N THR A 166 0.12 3.61 8.81
CA THR A 166 1.21 4.41 9.34
C THR A 166 1.55 5.52 8.36
N PHE A 167 1.60 6.74 8.87
CA PHE A 167 1.98 7.92 8.11
C PHE A 167 3.43 7.84 7.67
N ARG A 168 3.71 8.18 6.42
CA ARG A 168 5.04 8.21 5.80
C ARG A 168 5.71 6.83 5.68
N THR A 169 4.92 5.83 5.29
CA THR A 169 5.41 4.51 4.87
C THR A 169 5.37 4.36 3.35
N ARG A 170 5.86 3.23 2.87
CA ARG A 170 6.05 2.94 1.45
C ARG A 170 4.94 2.05 0.90
N VAL A 171 4.71 2.14 -0.40
CA VAL A 171 3.78 1.28 -1.14
C VAL A 171 4.48 0.71 -2.38
N ALA A 172 4.29 -0.58 -2.61
CA ALA A 172 4.63 -1.24 -3.87
C ALA A 172 3.34 -1.55 -4.65
N ALA A 173 3.37 -1.30 -5.96
CA ALA A 173 2.31 -1.64 -6.90
C ALA A 173 2.89 -2.52 -8.00
N THR A 174 2.55 -3.81 -7.98
CA THR A 174 3.07 -4.80 -8.94
C THR A 174 2.06 -5.03 -10.05
N VAL A 175 2.45 -4.72 -11.28
CA VAL A 175 1.62 -4.86 -12.48
C VAL A 175 1.82 -6.25 -13.08
N GLY A 176 0.74 -7.01 -13.25
CA GLY A 176 0.72 -8.34 -13.87
C GLY A 176 0.58 -8.31 -15.38
N GLY A 177 0.52 -9.50 -15.98
CA GLY A 177 0.25 -9.66 -17.39
C GLY A 177 -1.19 -9.24 -17.73
N PRO A 178 -1.42 -8.43 -18.77
CA PRO A 178 -2.77 -8.08 -19.20
C PRO A 178 -3.52 -9.30 -19.73
N ILE A 179 -4.82 -9.36 -19.47
CA ILE A 179 -5.74 -10.37 -20.01
C ILE A 179 -6.49 -9.73 -21.19
N ASP A 180 -6.33 -10.28 -22.38
CA ASP A 180 -7.08 -9.86 -23.57
C ASP A 180 -8.51 -10.43 -23.50
N VAL A 181 -9.49 -9.55 -23.27
CA VAL A 181 -10.89 -9.95 -23.09
C VAL A 181 -11.54 -10.34 -24.41
N LEU A 182 -11.13 -9.73 -25.53
CA LEU A 182 -11.69 -10.07 -26.85
C LEU A 182 -11.26 -11.47 -27.28
N ALA A 183 -9.97 -11.78 -27.13
CA ALA A 183 -9.46 -13.12 -27.39
C ALA A 183 -10.13 -14.16 -26.49
N PHE A 184 -10.29 -13.84 -25.18
CA PHE A 184 -10.99 -14.70 -24.23
C PHE A 184 -12.45 -14.95 -24.63
N ALA A 185 -13.17 -13.89 -25.05
CA ALA A 185 -14.57 -14.01 -25.47
C ALA A 185 -14.75 -14.84 -26.75
N HIS A 186 -13.81 -14.78 -27.69
CA HIS A 186 -13.81 -15.63 -28.87
C HIS A 186 -13.69 -17.12 -28.54
N GLU A 187 -12.90 -17.45 -27.50
CA GLU A 187 -12.70 -18.82 -27.07
C GLU A 187 -13.83 -19.37 -26.17
N HIS A 188 -14.35 -18.52 -25.28
CA HIS A 188 -15.23 -18.96 -24.19
C HIS A 188 -16.63 -18.37 -24.22
N GLY A 189 -16.95 -17.47 -25.17
CA GLY A 189 -18.22 -16.75 -25.23
C GLY A 189 -18.33 -15.60 -24.23
N THR A 190 -19.55 -15.08 -24.08
CA THR A 190 -19.86 -13.91 -23.23
C THR A 190 -20.93 -14.19 -22.17
N ASP A 191 -21.36 -15.44 -22.04
CA ASP A 191 -22.41 -15.87 -21.14
C ASP A 191 -21.98 -15.85 -19.65
N PHE A 192 -22.87 -16.27 -18.77
CA PHE A 192 -22.58 -16.32 -17.34
C PHE A 192 -21.44 -17.30 -16.99
N ALA A 193 -21.32 -18.42 -17.71
CA ALA A 193 -20.26 -19.40 -17.51
C ALA A 193 -18.90 -18.81 -17.94
N ALA A 194 -18.84 -18.05 -19.03
CA ALA A 194 -17.66 -17.29 -19.46
C ALA A 194 -17.27 -16.25 -18.40
N ALA A 195 -18.24 -15.54 -17.80
CA ALA A 195 -17.98 -14.58 -16.73
C ALA A 195 -17.38 -15.25 -15.48
N GLN A 196 -17.80 -16.45 -15.12
CA GLN A 196 -17.21 -17.22 -14.04
C GLN A 196 -15.77 -17.63 -14.36
N ARG A 197 -15.49 -18.14 -15.58
CA ARG A 197 -14.14 -18.50 -16.03
C ARG A 197 -13.22 -17.29 -16.07
N LEU A 198 -13.68 -16.15 -16.59
CA LEU A 198 -12.91 -14.91 -16.61
C LEU A 198 -12.63 -14.41 -15.17
N THR A 199 -13.58 -14.56 -14.25
CA THR A 199 -13.37 -14.24 -12.84
C THR A 199 -12.29 -15.12 -12.21
N ALA A 200 -12.28 -16.42 -12.51
CA ALA A 200 -11.22 -17.33 -12.06
C ALA A 200 -9.85 -16.95 -12.66
N ARG A 201 -9.81 -16.56 -13.94
CA ARG A 201 -8.59 -16.05 -14.60
C ARG A 201 -8.08 -14.77 -13.95
N ILE A 202 -8.98 -13.84 -13.59
CA ILE A 202 -8.65 -12.61 -12.84
C ILE A 202 -8.11 -12.96 -11.45
N ALA A 203 -8.72 -13.92 -10.75
CA ALA A 203 -8.27 -14.35 -9.42
C ALA A 203 -6.84 -14.94 -9.47
N SER A 204 -6.55 -15.80 -10.46
CA SER A 204 -5.20 -16.33 -10.67
C SER A 204 -4.20 -15.19 -10.94
N ALA A 205 -4.52 -14.29 -11.88
CA ALA A 205 -3.63 -13.18 -12.24
C ALA A 205 -3.40 -12.18 -11.10
N LEU A 206 -4.39 -11.96 -10.23
CA LEU A 206 -4.21 -11.19 -8.99
C LEU A 206 -3.37 -11.96 -7.96
N GLY A 207 -3.55 -13.27 -7.84
CA GLY A 207 -2.72 -14.13 -7.00
C GLY A 207 -1.22 -14.05 -7.35
N ASP A 208 -0.91 -13.95 -8.65
CA ASP A 208 0.46 -13.85 -9.15
C ASP A 208 1.15 -12.52 -8.77
N VAL A 209 0.40 -11.46 -8.52
CA VAL A 209 0.92 -10.11 -8.22
C VAL A 209 0.67 -9.66 -6.78
N THR A 210 0.07 -10.51 -5.94
CA THR A 210 -0.17 -10.22 -4.53
C THR A 210 0.47 -11.27 -3.64
N LEU A 211 0.98 -10.86 -2.49
CA LEU A 211 1.44 -11.81 -1.48
C LEU A 211 0.24 -12.49 -0.83
N GLN A 212 0.21 -13.84 -0.90
CA GLN A 212 -0.84 -14.70 -0.33
C GLN A 212 -0.25 -15.56 0.78
N ALA A 213 -0.90 -15.61 1.92
CA ALA A 213 -0.53 -16.47 3.05
C ALA A 213 -1.78 -16.95 3.80
N ASP A 214 -1.67 -18.08 4.48
CA ASP A 214 -2.78 -18.68 5.22
C ASP A 214 -3.06 -17.99 6.58
N SER A 215 -2.10 -17.20 7.05
CA SER A 215 -2.22 -16.43 8.30
C SER A 215 -1.46 -15.11 8.25
N ASP A 216 -1.88 -14.14 9.09
CA ASP A 216 -1.16 -12.87 9.27
C ASP A 216 0.26 -13.07 9.80
N GLU A 217 0.49 -14.11 10.58
CA GLU A 217 1.81 -14.45 11.11
C GLU A 217 2.73 -14.90 9.97
N LEU A 218 2.28 -15.83 9.14
CA LEU A 218 3.03 -16.31 7.99
C LEU A 218 3.30 -15.16 7.00
N TRP A 219 2.32 -14.32 6.73
CA TRP A 219 2.45 -13.17 5.86
C TRP A 219 3.57 -12.20 6.34
N ARG A 220 3.59 -11.89 7.66
CA ARG A 220 4.64 -11.06 8.25
C ARG A 220 6.00 -11.77 8.24
N GLY A 221 6.03 -13.07 8.52
CA GLY A 221 7.23 -13.89 8.46
C GLY A 221 7.87 -13.90 7.07
N LEU A 222 7.08 -14.10 6.02
CA LEU A 222 7.54 -14.07 4.63
C LEU A 222 8.16 -12.72 4.26
N LEU A 223 7.54 -11.61 4.66
CA LEU A 223 8.09 -10.27 4.44
C LEU A 223 9.36 -10.01 5.25
N ALA A 224 9.44 -10.52 6.47
CA ALA A 224 10.63 -10.39 7.30
C ALA A 224 11.82 -11.15 6.70
N VAL A 225 11.62 -12.42 6.33
CA VAL A 225 12.65 -13.25 5.67
C VAL A 225 13.06 -12.61 4.34
N ALA A 226 12.12 -12.14 3.54
CA ALA A 226 12.43 -11.43 2.30
C ALA A 226 13.31 -10.19 2.56
N ALA A 227 13.03 -9.42 3.62
CA ALA A 227 13.85 -8.27 3.99
C ALA A 227 15.30 -8.68 4.36
N TRP A 228 15.48 -9.85 4.95
CA TRP A 228 16.82 -10.37 5.31
C TRP A 228 17.63 -10.83 4.09
N THR A 229 16.98 -11.07 2.97
CA THR A 229 17.65 -11.50 1.72
C THR A 229 17.94 -10.35 0.76
N VAL A 230 16.97 -9.45 0.53
CA VAL A 230 17.07 -8.39 -0.49
C VAL A 230 17.21 -6.98 0.08
N GLY A 231 17.24 -6.83 1.41
CA GLY A 231 17.43 -5.53 2.06
C GLY A 231 16.18 -4.65 2.07
N ASP A 232 16.37 -3.32 1.95
CA ASP A 232 15.34 -2.31 2.27
C ASP A 232 14.45 -1.89 1.08
N ASP A 233 14.59 -2.47 -0.11
CA ASP A 233 13.71 -2.19 -1.24
C ASP A 233 12.36 -2.92 -1.09
N LEU A 234 11.26 -2.17 -0.87
CA LEU A 234 9.93 -2.76 -0.64
C LEU A 234 9.43 -3.59 -1.82
N ALA A 235 9.73 -3.17 -3.05
CA ALA A 235 9.31 -3.89 -4.25
C ALA A 235 10.08 -5.21 -4.43
N ALA A 236 11.38 -5.20 -4.17
CA ALA A 236 12.20 -6.41 -4.15
C ALA A 236 11.76 -7.37 -3.02
N ARG A 237 11.45 -6.83 -1.83
CA ARG A 237 10.88 -7.61 -0.72
C ARG A 237 9.56 -8.28 -1.10
N GLU A 238 8.66 -7.56 -1.75
CA GLU A 238 7.38 -8.11 -2.19
C GLU A 238 7.57 -9.24 -3.19
N ALA A 239 8.40 -9.03 -4.21
CA ALA A 239 8.72 -10.05 -5.20
C ALA A 239 9.33 -11.30 -4.55
N ARG A 240 10.28 -11.09 -3.61
CA ARG A 240 10.91 -12.19 -2.86
C ARG A 240 9.92 -12.90 -1.94
N ALA A 241 9.07 -12.18 -1.23
CA ALA A 241 8.07 -12.77 -0.35
C ALA A 241 7.05 -13.64 -1.12
N ARG A 242 6.68 -13.26 -2.36
CA ARG A 242 5.83 -14.10 -3.23
C ARG A 242 6.52 -15.40 -3.65
N GLN A 243 7.82 -15.35 -4.01
CA GLN A 243 8.62 -16.55 -4.27
C GLN A 243 8.67 -17.47 -3.05
N LEU A 244 8.95 -16.88 -1.87
CA LEU A 244 8.94 -17.61 -0.60
C LEU A 244 7.58 -18.21 -0.27
N ALA A 245 6.47 -17.51 -0.53
CA ALA A 245 5.11 -18.01 -0.31
C ALA A 245 4.80 -19.21 -1.21
N SER A 246 5.29 -19.24 -2.46
CA SER A 246 5.15 -20.39 -3.34
C SER A 246 5.95 -21.57 -2.80
N ALA A 247 7.25 -21.36 -2.53
CA ALA A 247 8.12 -22.39 -1.98
C ALA A 247 7.63 -22.97 -0.64
N TRP A 248 7.09 -22.09 0.20
CA TRP A 248 6.48 -22.49 1.49
C TRP A 248 5.31 -23.47 1.30
N ARG A 249 4.40 -23.17 0.38
CA ARG A 249 3.28 -24.09 0.07
C ARG A 249 3.77 -25.45 -0.41
N ASP A 250 4.73 -25.44 -1.32
CA ASP A 250 5.32 -26.68 -1.86
C ASP A 250 6.04 -27.46 -0.77
N LEU A 251 6.78 -26.78 0.12
CA LEU A 251 7.45 -27.42 1.27
C LEU A 251 6.43 -28.04 2.23
N CYS A 252 5.35 -27.32 2.57
CA CYS A 252 4.29 -27.85 3.43
C CYS A 252 3.64 -29.11 2.85
N HIS A 253 3.53 -29.22 1.52
CA HIS A 253 2.98 -30.41 0.85
C HIS A 253 3.97 -31.58 0.80
N ARG A 254 5.28 -31.30 0.58
CA ARG A 254 6.31 -32.36 0.41
C ARG A 254 6.85 -32.84 1.74
N ASP A 255 7.13 -31.92 2.67
CA ASP A 255 7.75 -32.22 3.97
C ASP A 255 7.19 -31.27 5.06
N PRO A 256 6.03 -31.61 5.64
CA PRO A 256 5.41 -30.83 6.70
C PRO A 256 6.27 -30.69 7.96
N GLN A 257 7.14 -31.69 8.26
CA GLN A 257 8.01 -31.66 9.44
C GLN A 257 9.11 -30.62 9.26
N ARG A 258 9.76 -30.60 8.10
CA ARG A 258 10.77 -29.58 7.74
C ARG A 258 10.17 -28.17 7.70
N ALA A 259 8.94 -28.02 7.18
CA ALA A 259 8.22 -26.76 7.21
C ALA A 259 8.02 -26.23 8.64
N ALA A 260 7.55 -27.11 9.57
CA ALA A 260 7.38 -26.75 10.97
C ALA A 260 8.71 -26.32 11.62
N GLN A 261 9.80 -27.04 11.36
CA GLN A 261 11.15 -26.70 11.87
C GLN A 261 11.63 -25.33 11.37
N VAL A 262 11.48 -25.04 10.07
CA VAL A 262 11.87 -23.72 9.48
C VAL A 262 11.04 -22.59 10.11
N LEU A 263 9.75 -22.82 10.32
CA LEU A 263 8.88 -21.83 10.96
C LEU A 263 9.31 -21.55 12.40
N ASP A 264 9.59 -22.58 13.18
CA ASP A 264 10.00 -22.43 14.59
C ASP A 264 11.38 -21.74 14.70
N GLN A 265 12.34 -22.10 13.86
CA GLN A 265 13.64 -21.41 13.79
C GLN A 265 13.48 -19.93 13.42
N THR A 266 12.60 -19.62 12.48
CA THR A 266 12.30 -18.24 12.09
C THR A 266 11.68 -17.45 13.24
N ARG A 267 10.72 -18.05 13.95
CA ARG A 267 10.08 -17.45 15.13
C ARG A 267 11.08 -17.19 16.26
N GLU A 268 11.94 -18.14 16.51
CA GLU A 268 13.01 -17.99 17.52
C GLU A 268 13.94 -16.84 17.17
N PHE A 269 14.39 -16.77 15.93
CA PHE A 269 15.24 -15.69 15.46
C PHE A 269 14.58 -14.31 15.54
N VAL A 270 13.29 -14.19 15.18
CA VAL A 270 12.53 -12.94 15.36
C VAL A 270 12.48 -12.53 16.83
N ARG A 271 12.25 -13.48 17.76
CA ARG A 271 12.28 -13.18 19.20
C ARG A 271 13.66 -12.71 19.68
N MET A 272 14.74 -13.30 19.19
CA MET A 272 16.11 -12.85 19.49
C MET A 272 16.34 -11.41 19.01
N LEU A 273 15.91 -11.08 17.78
CA LEU A 273 16.00 -9.71 17.24
C LEU A 273 15.19 -8.70 18.06
N ASP A 274 13.99 -9.08 18.47
CA ASP A 274 13.11 -8.24 19.29
C ASP A 274 13.74 -7.98 20.68
N ALA A 275 14.35 -8.99 21.29
CA ALA A 275 15.01 -8.87 22.59
C ALA A 275 16.16 -7.85 22.58
N VAL A 276 16.94 -7.81 21.50
CA VAL A 276 18.03 -6.81 21.33
C VAL A 276 17.51 -5.52 20.67
N GLY A 277 16.25 -5.52 20.19
CA GLY A 277 15.56 -4.41 19.54
C GLY A 277 16.19 -3.99 18.21
N VAL A 278 16.71 -4.93 17.46
CA VAL A 278 17.20 -4.78 16.08
C VAL A 278 16.14 -5.32 15.14
N VAL A 279 15.61 -4.45 14.29
CA VAL A 279 14.57 -4.85 13.31
C VAL A 279 15.18 -5.42 12.03
N ASP A 280 16.33 -4.88 11.63
CA ASP A 280 17.02 -5.24 10.39
C ASP A 280 18.37 -5.91 10.71
N PRO A 281 18.46 -7.25 10.68
CA PRO A 281 19.67 -7.98 11.01
C PRO A 281 20.79 -7.77 9.96
N LEU A 282 20.51 -7.27 8.76
CA LEU A 282 21.52 -6.90 7.78
C LEU A 282 22.44 -5.79 8.32
N ARG A 283 21.96 -4.95 9.22
CA ARG A 283 22.75 -3.90 9.88
C ARG A 283 23.74 -4.43 10.90
N LEU A 284 23.64 -5.71 11.27
CA LEU A 284 24.60 -6.39 12.14
C LEU A 284 25.82 -6.92 11.39
N GLU A 285 25.77 -6.96 10.04
CA GLU A 285 26.96 -7.30 9.25
C GLU A 285 28.06 -6.26 9.44
N PRO A 286 29.35 -6.68 9.42
CA PRO A 286 30.47 -5.78 9.55
C PRO A 286 30.59 -4.86 8.32
N HIS A 287 29.96 -3.73 8.40
CA HIS A 287 30.11 -2.68 7.40
C HIS A 287 31.00 -1.56 7.95
N PRO A 288 31.86 -0.92 7.14
CA PRO A 288 32.71 0.19 7.56
C PRO A 288 31.91 1.49 7.82
N HIS A 289 30.66 1.37 8.27
CA HIS A 289 29.82 2.53 8.55
C HIS A 289 30.27 3.21 9.82
N ARG A 290 30.91 4.35 9.68
CA ARG A 290 31.26 5.24 10.77
C ARG A 290 29.97 5.73 11.44
N PRO A 291 29.67 5.32 12.70
CA PRO A 291 28.44 5.71 13.39
C PRO A 291 28.26 7.24 13.48
N PHE A 292 29.38 7.97 13.54
CA PHE A 292 29.42 9.44 13.52
C PHE A 292 28.76 10.04 12.24
N ARG A 293 28.89 9.40 11.06
CA ARG A 293 28.23 9.87 9.83
C ARG A 293 26.72 9.72 9.90
N ALA A 294 26.21 8.80 10.70
CA ALA A 294 24.77 8.66 10.94
C ALA A 294 24.27 9.67 11.98
N ALA A 295 25.07 10.01 13.00
CA ALA A 295 24.68 10.91 14.08
C ALA A 295 24.72 12.39 13.69
N LEU A 296 25.74 12.82 12.93
CA LEU A 296 25.96 14.24 12.60
C LEU A 296 24.74 14.95 12.00
N PRO A 297 24.05 14.42 10.98
CA PRO A 297 22.86 15.10 10.44
C PRO A 297 21.65 15.08 11.38
N LEU A 298 21.64 14.20 12.40
CA LEU A 298 20.62 14.26 13.45
C LEU A 298 20.91 15.41 14.41
N LEU A 299 22.16 15.60 14.80
CA LEU A 299 22.57 16.71 15.65
C LEU A 299 22.34 18.07 14.98
N LEU A 300 22.71 18.19 13.68
CA LEU A 300 22.53 19.44 12.93
C LEU A 300 21.06 19.73 12.59
N GLY A 301 20.23 18.71 12.42
CA GLY A 301 18.80 18.87 12.10
C GLY A 301 17.91 19.16 13.33
N TRP A 302 18.38 18.84 14.53
CA TRP A 302 17.61 19.00 15.76
C TRP A 302 17.08 20.42 16.00
N PRO A 303 17.90 21.51 15.88
CA PRO A 303 17.43 22.87 16.17
C PRO A 303 16.27 23.31 15.25
N LEU A 304 16.29 22.87 13.98
CA LEU A 304 15.24 23.18 13.01
C LEU A 304 13.97 22.33 13.23
N ALA A 305 14.14 21.11 13.72
CA ALA A 305 13.01 20.19 13.93
C ALA A 305 12.27 20.47 15.25
N LEU A 306 12.99 20.94 16.30
CA LEU A 306 12.43 21.11 17.65
C LEU A 306 11.22 22.02 17.70
N PRO A 307 11.19 23.23 17.08
CA PRO A 307 10.00 24.07 17.09
C PRO A 307 8.80 23.38 16.45
N GLY A 308 8.98 22.73 15.28
CA GLY A 308 7.92 21.98 14.61
C GLY A 308 7.44 20.76 15.41
N MET A 309 8.32 20.11 16.15
CA MET A 309 7.94 19.02 17.07
C MET A 309 7.07 19.53 18.23
N LEU A 310 7.38 20.69 18.78
CA LEU A 310 6.61 21.29 19.87
C LEU A 310 5.22 21.73 19.39
N LEU A 311 5.15 22.46 18.28
CA LEU A 311 3.90 22.92 17.69
C LEU A 311 3.02 21.74 17.25
N GLY A 312 3.56 20.80 16.50
CA GLY A 312 2.85 19.62 16.00
C GLY A 312 2.63 18.50 17.03
N TRP A 313 3.15 18.60 18.26
CA TRP A 313 3.11 17.52 19.24
C TRP A 313 1.69 17.07 19.60
N LEU A 314 0.81 18.03 19.93
CA LEU A 314 -0.55 17.73 20.34
C LEU A 314 -1.39 17.14 19.22
N PRO A 315 -1.48 17.75 18.01
CA PRO A 315 -2.18 17.15 16.87
C PRO A 315 -1.69 15.73 16.58
N TYR A 316 -0.38 15.52 16.51
CA TYR A 316 0.20 14.22 16.21
C TYR A 316 -0.18 13.13 17.25
N ARG A 317 -0.19 13.49 18.54
CA ARG A 317 -0.58 12.57 19.63
C ARG A 317 -2.06 12.21 19.60
N LEU A 318 -2.92 13.13 19.20
CA LEU A 318 -4.39 12.95 19.19
C LEU A 318 -4.87 12.13 17.99
N VAL A 319 -4.23 12.27 16.82
CA VAL A 319 -4.69 11.63 15.57
C VAL A 319 -4.77 10.10 15.70
N ARG A 320 -3.77 9.46 16.30
CA ARG A 320 -3.73 7.99 16.38
C ARG A 320 -4.88 7.39 17.19
N PRO A 321 -5.10 7.76 18.47
CA PRO A 321 -6.19 7.20 19.27
C PRO A 321 -7.58 7.56 18.72
N LEU A 322 -7.75 8.79 18.22
CA LEU A 322 -9.00 9.21 17.62
C LEU A 322 -9.32 8.43 16.34
N ALA A 323 -8.34 8.25 15.46
CA ALA A 323 -8.53 7.48 14.23
C ALA A 323 -8.88 6.02 14.54
N THR A 324 -8.23 5.41 15.53
CA THR A 324 -8.53 4.03 15.93
C THR A 324 -9.94 3.91 16.51
N LYS A 325 -10.36 4.89 17.32
CA LYS A 325 -11.72 4.94 17.87
C LYS A 325 -12.78 5.14 16.78
N LEU A 326 -12.53 6.05 15.84
CA LEU A 326 -13.45 6.34 14.73
C LEU A 326 -13.55 5.18 13.73
N ALA A 327 -12.50 4.39 13.58
CA ALA A 327 -12.47 3.21 12.70
C ALA A 327 -13.37 2.05 13.20
N ARG A 328 -13.84 2.08 14.44
CA ARG A 328 -14.77 1.08 15.01
C ARG A 328 -14.35 -0.38 14.77
N GLY A 329 -13.04 -0.66 14.73
CA GLY A 329 -12.48 -1.98 14.48
C GLY A 329 -12.17 -2.29 13.01
N GLU A 330 -12.59 -1.47 12.06
CA GLU A 330 -12.25 -1.62 10.65
C GLU A 330 -10.83 -1.10 10.38
N THR A 331 -9.87 -2.02 10.25
CA THR A 331 -8.44 -1.66 10.12
C THR A 331 -8.06 -1.11 8.74
N ASP A 332 -8.86 -1.36 7.73
CA ASP A 332 -8.68 -0.93 6.34
C ASP A 332 -9.06 0.54 6.08
N VAL A 333 -9.80 1.18 7.00
CA VAL A 333 -10.14 2.61 6.91
C VAL A 333 -9.27 3.51 7.80
N ILE A 334 -8.46 2.93 8.69
CA ILE A 334 -7.63 3.71 9.63
C ILE A 334 -6.70 4.69 8.90
N GLY A 335 -6.09 4.27 7.78
CA GLY A 335 -5.23 5.14 6.97
C GLY A 335 -5.96 6.37 6.46
N THR A 336 -7.15 6.18 5.90
CA THR A 336 -8.01 7.27 5.40
C THR A 336 -8.42 8.22 6.53
N ILE A 337 -8.84 7.68 7.68
CA ILE A 337 -9.26 8.50 8.84
C ILE A 337 -8.06 9.29 9.37
N LYS A 338 -6.88 8.69 9.48
CA LYS A 338 -5.66 9.40 9.91
C LYS A 338 -5.28 10.54 8.96
N LEU A 339 -5.40 10.32 7.65
CA LEU A 339 -5.11 11.36 6.66
C LEU A 339 -6.04 12.56 6.83
N LEU A 340 -7.35 12.30 6.89
CA LEU A 340 -8.36 13.36 7.01
C LEU A 340 -8.30 14.06 8.37
N LEU A 341 -8.24 13.28 9.45
CA LEU A 341 -8.17 13.81 10.81
C LEU A 341 -6.86 14.58 11.04
N GLY A 342 -5.75 14.06 10.52
CA GLY A 342 -4.44 14.71 10.57
C GLY A 342 -4.46 16.08 9.88
N LEU A 343 -5.06 16.15 8.69
CA LEU A 343 -5.21 17.42 7.98
C LEU A 343 -6.03 18.43 8.79
N VAL A 344 -7.20 18.01 9.31
CA VAL A 344 -8.09 18.90 10.09
C VAL A 344 -7.42 19.36 11.39
N THR A 345 -6.80 18.44 12.13
CA THR A 345 -6.19 18.77 13.42
C THR A 345 -4.94 19.64 13.28
N LEU A 346 -4.12 19.43 12.23
CA LEU A 346 -2.96 20.28 11.97
C LEU A 346 -3.39 21.68 11.55
N LEU A 347 -4.34 21.82 10.62
CA LEU A 347 -4.86 23.13 10.21
C LEU A 347 -5.51 23.87 11.38
N ALA A 348 -6.26 23.17 12.22
CA ALA A 348 -6.86 23.79 13.41
C ALA A 348 -5.79 24.27 14.41
N ALA A 349 -4.73 23.49 14.60
CA ALA A 349 -3.61 23.88 15.46
C ALA A 349 -2.86 25.09 14.90
N ASP A 350 -2.50 25.08 13.61
CA ASP A 350 -1.80 26.21 12.95
C ASP A 350 -2.63 27.51 13.05
N LEU A 351 -3.96 27.43 12.87
CA LEU A 351 -4.86 28.58 13.01
C LEU A 351 -4.94 29.06 14.46
N LEU A 352 -5.02 28.15 15.43
CA LEU A 352 -5.03 28.46 16.85
C LEU A 352 -3.73 29.15 17.28
N GLU A 353 -2.60 28.61 16.88
CA GLU A 353 -1.25 29.14 17.15
C GLU A 353 -1.08 30.54 16.56
N ALA A 354 -1.50 30.73 15.30
CA ALA A 354 -1.48 32.02 14.65
C ALA A 354 -2.40 33.03 15.33
N GLY A 355 -3.60 32.60 15.77
CA GLY A 355 -4.54 33.42 16.55
C GLY A 355 -3.95 33.87 17.89
N LEU A 356 -3.37 32.93 18.65
CA LEU A 356 -2.69 33.23 19.91
C LEU A 356 -1.51 34.20 19.71
N ALA A 357 -0.70 33.99 18.69
CA ALA A 357 0.42 34.87 18.33
C ALA A 357 -0.08 36.28 17.95
N THR A 358 -1.22 36.38 17.28
CA THR A 358 -1.84 37.67 16.90
C THR A 358 -2.28 38.45 18.13
N THR A 359 -2.91 37.78 19.09
CA THR A 359 -3.38 38.45 20.33
C THR A 359 -2.23 38.92 21.21
N TRP A 360 -1.10 38.21 21.20
CA TRP A 360 0.05 38.48 22.05
C TRP A 360 1.06 39.47 21.43
N ALA A 361 1.33 39.37 20.14
CA ALA A 361 2.39 40.15 19.49
C ALA A 361 1.95 40.85 18.17
N GLY A 362 0.64 40.91 17.93
CA GLY A 362 0.07 41.57 16.77
C GLY A 362 -0.02 40.75 15.51
N TRP A 363 -0.85 41.22 14.55
CA TRP A 363 -1.22 40.47 13.35
C TRP A 363 -0.04 40.04 12.46
N ARG A 364 1.04 40.83 12.45
CA ARG A 364 2.26 40.48 11.64
C ARG A 364 2.92 39.21 12.16
N VAL A 365 2.99 39.04 13.49
CA VAL A 365 3.56 37.84 14.09
C VAL A 365 2.62 36.64 13.90
N GLY A 366 1.30 36.83 14.02
CA GLY A 366 0.32 35.81 13.70
C GLY A 366 0.43 35.29 12.26
N LEU A 367 0.57 36.22 11.30
CA LEU A 367 0.77 35.83 9.90
C LEU A 367 2.08 35.07 9.69
N LEU A 368 3.16 35.49 10.37
CA LEU A 368 4.44 34.80 10.33
C LEU A 368 4.32 33.36 10.86
N VAL A 369 3.65 33.18 12.00
CA VAL A 369 3.38 31.85 12.59
C VAL A 369 2.56 30.99 11.63
N LEU A 370 1.49 31.53 11.04
CA LEU A 370 0.65 30.79 10.09
C LEU A 370 1.43 30.26 8.87
N VAL A 371 2.47 30.98 8.41
CA VAL A 371 3.32 30.55 7.31
C VAL A 371 4.42 29.61 7.78
N LEU A 372 5.03 29.89 8.93
CA LEU A 372 6.17 29.10 9.41
C LEU A 372 5.80 27.80 10.08
N ALA A 373 4.65 27.70 10.78
CA ALA A 373 4.26 26.49 11.50
C ALA A 373 4.18 25.25 10.59
N PRO A 374 3.52 25.30 9.40
CA PRO A 374 3.52 24.15 8.47
C PRO A 374 4.93 23.78 7.98
N LEU A 375 5.79 24.76 7.73
CA LEU A 375 7.18 24.53 7.28
C LEU A 375 8.02 23.86 8.37
N LEU A 376 7.92 24.35 9.60
CA LEU A 376 8.58 23.75 10.77
C LEU A 376 8.04 22.35 11.06
N GLY A 377 6.73 22.14 10.94
CA GLY A 377 6.08 20.84 11.01
C GLY A 377 6.64 19.87 9.96
N PHE A 378 6.81 20.32 8.73
CA PHE A 378 7.46 19.52 7.68
C PHE A 378 8.92 19.19 8.00
N CYS A 379 9.71 20.14 8.53
CA CYS A 379 11.07 19.88 9.02
C CYS A 379 11.09 18.82 10.13
N ALA A 380 10.17 18.91 11.08
CA ALA A 380 10.01 17.94 12.16
C ALA A 380 9.68 16.53 11.63
N LEU A 381 8.78 16.42 10.65
CA LEU A 381 8.46 15.16 9.98
C LEU A 381 9.67 14.54 9.29
N ARG A 382 10.41 15.34 8.49
CA ARG A 382 11.62 14.88 7.79
C ARG A 382 12.73 14.47 8.76
N TYR A 383 12.83 15.16 9.89
CA TYR A 383 13.74 14.77 10.95
C TYR A 383 13.34 13.45 11.59
N GLY A 384 12.06 13.26 11.92
CA GLY A 384 11.53 12.02 12.51
C GLY A 384 11.76 10.80 11.62
N GLU A 385 11.61 10.93 10.29
CA GLU A 385 11.95 9.87 9.34
C GLU A 385 13.43 9.50 9.40
N ARG A 386 14.30 10.49 9.32
CA ARG A 386 15.76 10.29 9.40
C ARG A 386 16.16 9.69 10.76
N TRP A 387 15.51 10.14 11.83
CA TRP A 387 15.72 9.58 13.17
C TRP A 387 15.37 8.09 13.22
N THR A 388 14.19 7.70 12.72
CA THR A 388 13.75 6.31 12.75
C THR A 388 14.71 5.38 11.98
N LEU A 389 15.13 5.79 10.78
CA LEU A 389 16.09 5.03 9.98
C LEU A 389 17.48 4.92 10.64
N ARG A 390 17.98 6.02 11.21
CA ARG A 390 19.32 6.08 11.79
C ARG A 390 19.38 5.51 13.18
N ARG A 391 18.31 5.58 13.96
CA ARG A 391 18.21 4.95 15.28
C ARG A 391 18.49 3.46 15.19
N GLN A 392 17.98 2.77 14.18
CA GLN A 392 18.22 1.35 13.94
C GLN A 392 19.71 1.09 13.65
N ALA A 393 20.34 1.91 12.81
CA ALA A 393 21.77 1.81 12.52
C ALA A 393 22.63 2.09 13.74
N LEU A 394 22.28 3.11 14.54
CA LEU A 394 22.99 3.43 15.80
C LEU A 394 22.84 2.31 16.82
N ARG A 395 21.64 1.70 16.92
CA ARG A 395 21.41 0.58 17.84
C ARG A 395 22.19 -0.66 17.43
N ALA A 396 22.25 -1.00 16.15
CA ALA A 396 23.07 -2.10 15.64
C ALA A 396 24.58 -1.83 15.87
N ALA A 397 25.03 -0.60 15.64
CA ALA A 397 26.42 -0.21 15.92
C ALA A 397 26.73 -0.25 17.42
N TRP A 398 25.80 0.17 18.27
CA TRP A 398 25.94 0.09 19.73
C TRP A 398 26.04 -1.37 20.18
N LEU A 399 25.16 -2.26 19.72
CA LEU A 399 25.20 -3.69 20.05
C LEU A 399 26.57 -4.31 19.65
N ARG A 400 27.06 -3.99 18.45
CA ARG A 400 28.38 -4.46 18.01
C ARG A 400 29.54 -3.94 18.89
N TRP A 401 29.41 -2.74 19.41
CA TRP A 401 30.45 -2.15 20.25
C TRP A 401 30.43 -2.72 21.68
N THR A 402 29.23 -2.95 22.24
CA THR A 402 29.07 -3.42 23.64
C THR A 402 29.06 -4.94 23.75
N GLU A 403 28.50 -5.64 22.77
CA GLU A 403 28.24 -7.08 22.79
C GLU A 403 28.53 -7.70 21.40
N ALA A 404 29.79 -7.59 20.96
CA ALA A 404 30.20 -8.05 19.63
C ALA A 404 29.88 -9.54 19.39
N GLY A 405 30.02 -10.40 20.39
CA GLY A 405 29.68 -11.82 20.30
C GLY A 405 28.21 -12.07 19.99
N VAL A 406 27.30 -11.33 20.62
CA VAL A 406 25.85 -11.42 20.34
C VAL A 406 25.53 -10.93 18.93
N ALA A 407 26.15 -9.83 18.49
CA ALA A 407 25.96 -9.32 17.13
C ALA A 407 26.46 -10.31 16.06
N ASP A 408 27.59 -10.97 16.29
CA ASP A 408 28.18 -11.97 15.39
C ASP A 408 27.31 -13.25 15.34
N GLU A 409 26.81 -13.70 16.48
CA GLU A 409 25.91 -14.83 16.60
C GLU A 409 24.59 -14.57 15.81
N LEU A 410 23.96 -13.41 16.00
CA LEU A 410 22.75 -13.03 15.26
C LEU A 410 23.01 -12.92 13.76
N ALA A 411 24.15 -12.38 13.35
CA ALA A 411 24.54 -12.31 11.94
C ALA A 411 24.76 -13.71 11.34
N ALA A 412 25.40 -14.63 12.10
CA ALA A 412 25.60 -16.02 11.70
C ALA A 412 24.25 -16.75 11.57
N ARG A 413 23.36 -16.62 12.55
CA ARG A 413 22.03 -17.23 12.56
C ARG A 413 21.18 -16.75 11.39
N ARG A 414 21.24 -15.45 11.04
CA ARG A 414 20.61 -14.93 9.85
C ARG A 414 21.12 -15.64 8.59
N ARG A 415 22.44 -15.74 8.41
CA ARG A 415 23.04 -16.40 7.24
C ARG A 415 22.60 -17.86 7.11
N GLU A 416 22.56 -18.59 8.22
CA GLU A 416 22.10 -19.96 8.29
C GLU A 416 20.63 -20.08 7.84
N LEU A 417 19.73 -19.26 8.42
CA LEU A 417 18.31 -19.26 8.05
C LEU A 417 18.11 -18.89 6.57
N VAL A 418 18.84 -17.88 6.08
CA VAL A 418 18.79 -17.48 4.68
C VAL A 418 19.27 -18.63 3.78
N ALA A 419 20.33 -19.33 4.14
CA ALA A 419 20.83 -20.47 3.38
C ALA A 419 19.81 -21.62 3.33
N VAL A 420 19.11 -21.92 4.42
CA VAL A 420 18.03 -22.93 4.47
C VAL A 420 16.89 -22.53 3.53
N VAL A 421 16.49 -21.26 3.56
CA VAL A 421 15.45 -20.73 2.69
C VAL A 421 15.85 -20.75 1.22
N GLU A 422 17.08 -20.36 0.89
CA GLU A 422 17.61 -20.40 -0.48
C GLU A 422 17.71 -21.83 -1.02
N ALA A 423 18.16 -22.78 -0.21
CA ALA A 423 18.21 -24.19 -0.60
C ALA A 423 16.81 -24.72 -0.92
N ALA A 424 15.80 -24.40 -0.07
CA ALA A 424 14.42 -24.77 -0.32
C ALA A 424 13.87 -24.18 -1.63
N LEU A 425 14.24 -22.94 -1.97
CA LEU A 425 13.85 -22.31 -3.23
C LEU A 425 14.53 -22.95 -4.45
N GLN A 426 15.80 -23.37 -4.33
CA GLN A 426 16.54 -24.02 -5.42
C GLN A 426 16.01 -25.41 -5.70
N GLU A 427 15.65 -26.18 -4.67
CA GLU A 427 15.03 -27.51 -4.80
C GLU A 427 13.66 -27.47 -5.52
N LEU A 428 13.00 -26.31 -5.49
CA LEU A 428 11.66 -26.08 -6.06
C LEU A 428 11.70 -25.36 -7.41
N ALA A 429 12.86 -24.82 -7.80
CA ALA A 429 13.04 -24.30 -9.16
C ALA A 429 12.83 -25.48 -10.13
N PRO A 430 11.96 -25.38 -11.17
CA PRO A 430 11.84 -26.40 -12.17
C PRO A 430 13.25 -26.62 -12.74
N THR A 431 13.74 -27.85 -12.63
CA THR A 431 14.96 -28.27 -13.35
C THR A 431 14.70 -27.95 -14.81
N GLY A 432 15.27 -26.84 -15.27
CA GLY A 432 15.15 -26.43 -16.66
C GLY A 432 15.67 -27.59 -17.53
N GLU A 433 14.76 -28.24 -18.24
CA GLU A 433 15.12 -28.99 -19.43
C GLU A 433 15.76 -27.99 -20.38
N ALA A 434 17.03 -28.28 -20.67
CA ALA A 434 17.87 -27.56 -21.61
C ALA A 434 17.33 -27.68 -23.07
#